data_d863cbe5e56f214400c25b6eab4f0108
#
_entry.id   d863cbe5e56f214400c25b6eab4f0108
#
_cell.length_a   1.000
_cell.length_b   1.000
_cell.length_c   1.000
_cell.angle_alpha   90.00
_cell.angle_beta   90.00
_cell.angle_gamma   90.00
#
_symmetry.space_group_name_H-M   'P 1'
#
loop_
_entity.id
_entity.type
_entity.pdbx_description
1 polymer ?
#
loop_
_entity_poly.entity_id
_entity_poly.type
_entity_poly.pdbx_seq_one_letter_code
_entity_poly.pdbx_strand_id
1 'polypeptide(L)'
;VHFLPNKICSTAKVRKVARSKFCTTTWCNIARFDHFCPWINNAIGEENYRIFLLFLCCHALFLCYGAVCISFILYDLILREDLFNASFYDPRTGELTHSSRMLRFERRRHWQRCKPSVCCRLVLRYLVTVERVLCGLLATSIVMATVVTGFLAYHLWLIKLGRTTNEHYKWIFLKQRKTRKENKTRLFAGETFLKQTGSSSTNRTLVVDT
;
A
#
# COMPACT_ATOMS: atom_id res chain seq x y z
N VAL A 1 -0.41 22.12 -16.37
CA VAL A 1 0.84 21.84 -17.13
C VAL A 1 0.75 22.60 -18.44
N HIS A 2 1.53 23.67 -18.61
CA HIS A 2 1.54 24.44 -19.85
C HIS A 2 2.19 23.60 -20.96
N PHE A 3 1.40 23.29 -21.98
CA PHE A 3 1.92 22.75 -23.22
C PHE A 3 2.48 23.91 -24.03
N LEU A 4 3.79 23.89 -24.26
CA LEU A 4 4.43 24.83 -25.17
C LEU A 4 4.46 24.20 -26.57
N PRO A 5 3.67 24.71 -27.53
CA PRO A 5 3.72 24.21 -28.90
C PRO A 5 5.14 24.39 -29.46
N ASN A 6 5.59 23.44 -30.28
CA ASN A 6 6.89 23.40 -30.92
C ASN A 6 8.13 23.20 -30.04
N LYS A 7 7.98 22.79 -28.77
CA LYS A 7 9.13 22.45 -27.94
C LYS A 7 9.82 21.18 -28.45
N ILE A 8 11.11 21.27 -28.74
CA ILE A 8 11.95 20.14 -29.11
C ILE A 8 12.46 19.44 -27.83
N CYS A 9 12.50 18.12 -27.84
CA CYS A 9 13.14 17.35 -26.80
C CYS A 9 14.67 17.49 -26.91
N SER A 10 15.35 17.98 -25.90
CA SER A 10 16.81 18.16 -25.92
C SER A 10 17.57 16.85 -26.13
N THR A 11 17.05 15.74 -25.64
CA THR A 11 17.69 14.41 -25.70
C THR A 11 17.35 13.68 -27.00
N ALA A 12 16.05 13.53 -27.32
CA ALA A 12 15.63 12.78 -28.51
C ALA A 12 15.64 13.62 -29.79
N LYS A 13 15.87 14.93 -29.71
CA LYS A 13 15.88 15.89 -30.85
C LYS A 13 14.59 15.88 -31.70
N VAL A 14 13.49 15.35 -31.15
CA VAL A 14 12.17 15.29 -31.78
C VAL A 14 11.21 16.29 -31.15
N ARG A 15 10.19 16.69 -31.91
CA ARG A 15 9.12 17.58 -31.46
C ARG A 15 8.32 16.90 -30.33
N LYS A 16 8.17 17.56 -29.20
CA LYS A 16 7.39 17.02 -28.07
C LYS A 16 5.91 17.08 -28.37
N VAL A 17 5.25 15.95 -28.27
CA VAL A 17 3.80 15.86 -28.23
C VAL A 17 3.30 16.32 -26.86
N ALA A 18 2.05 16.80 -26.79
CA ALA A 18 1.43 17.19 -25.53
C ALA A 18 1.49 16.05 -24.52
N ARG A 19 1.79 16.38 -23.25
CA ARG A 19 1.85 15.44 -22.13
C ARG A 19 2.90 14.31 -22.30
N SER A 20 3.80 14.42 -23.29
CA SER A 20 4.86 13.45 -23.50
C SER A 20 6.04 13.66 -22.54
N LYS A 21 6.76 12.57 -22.29
CA LYS A 21 8.02 12.58 -21.54
C LYS A 21 9.00 11.63 -22.20
N PHE A 22 10.28 12.04 -22.25
CA PHE A 22 11.35 11.14 -22.65
C PHE A 22 11.61 10.13 -21.52
N CYS A 23 11.54 8.84 -21.84
CA CYS A 23 11.89 7.76 -20.94
C CYS A 23 13.34 7.35 -21.21
N THR A 24 14.20 7.48 -20.21
CA THR A 24 15.63 7.15 -20.32
C THR A 24 15.88 5.65 -20.45
N THR A 25 14.98 4.83 -19.91
CA THR A 25 15.13 3.37 -19.95
C THR A 25 14.77 2.79 -21.31
N THR A 26 13.73 3.31 -21.97
CA THR A 26 13.32 2.86 -23.31
C THR A 26 13.89 3.71 -24.43
N TRP A 27 14.64 4.78 -24.11
CA TRP A 27 15.22 5.75 -25.04
C TRP A 27 14.22 6.37 -26.03
N CYS A 28 12.95 6.42 -25.65
CA CYS A 28 11.85 6.91 -26.48
C CYS A 28 11.09 8.07 -25.81
N ASN A 29 10.46 8.91 -26.64
CA ASN A 29 9.55 9.95 -26.17
C ASN A 29 8.12 9.39 -26.16
N ILE A 30 7.59 9.13 -24.97
CA ILE A 30 6.31 8.44 -24.76
C ILE A 30 5.19 9.47 -24.61
N ALA A 31 4.16 9.37 -25.45
CA ALA A 31 2.95 10.18 -25.35
C ALA A 31 2.16 9.83 -24.08
N ARG A 32 1.63 10.85 -23.38
CA ARG A 32 0.91 10.69 -22.10
C ARG A 32 1.61 9.73 -21.14
N PHE A 33 2.93 9.89 -21.00
CA PHE A 33 3.76 9.04 -20.15
C PHE A 33 3.17 8.94 -18.74
N ASP A 34 2.95 7.69 -18.29
CA ASP A 34 2.50 7.40 -16.94
C ASP A 34 3.67 7.03 -16.03
N HIS A 35 4.30 5.90 -16.26
CA HIS A 35 5.48 5.43 -15.55
C HIS A 35 6.27 4.41 -16.38
N PHE A 36 7.48 4.08 -15.96
CA PHE A 36 8.19 2.87 -16.41
C PHE A 36 7.86 1.74 -15.44
N CYS A 37 7.35 0.64 -15.96
CA CYS A 37 6.96 -0.54 -15.16
C CYS A 37 8.03 -1.64 -15.28
N PRO A 38 8.82 -1.90 -14.23
CA PRO A 38 9.85 -2.94 -14.26
C PRO A 38 9.28 -4.35 -14.47
N TRP A 39 8.06 -4.60 -13.98
CA TRP A 39 7.41 -5.91 -14.05
C TRP A 39 7.13 -6.37 -15.47
N ILE A 40 6.84 -5.45 -16.37
CA ILE A 40 6.63 -5.72 -17.80
C ILE A 40 7.78 -5.19 -18.65
N ASN A 41 8.83 -4.65 -18.02
CA ASN A 41 10.02 -4.06 -18.63
C ASN A 41 9.69 -3.07 -19.75
N ASN A 42 8.68 -2.21 -19.55
CA ASN A 42 8.25 -1.25 -20.56
C ASN A 42 7.71 0.03 -19.94
N ALA A 43 7.72 1.12 -20.73
CA ALA A 43 7.10 2.38 -20.37
C ALA A 43 5.59 2.32 -20.64
N ILE A 44 4.80 2.72 -19.66
CA ILE A 44 3.34 2.85 -19.77
C ILE A 44 3.00 4.26 -20.22
N GLY A 45 2.21 4.35 -21.27
CA GLY A 45 1.76 5.60 -21.88
C GLY A 45 0.46 5.39 -22.65
N GLU A 46 0.14 6.32 -23.55
CA GLU A 46 -1.14 6.35 -24.25
C GLU A 46 -1.48 5.05 -24.99
N GLU A 47 -0.51 4.45 -25.66
CA GLU A 47 -0.71 3.26 -26.53
C GLU A 47 -1.06 2.01 -25.73
N ASN A 48 -0.41 1.78 -24.59
CA ASN A 48 -0.50 0.54 -23.84
C ASN A 48 -1.18 0.64 -22.48
N TYR A 49 -1.69 1.82 -22.11
CA TYR A 49 -2.31 2.04 -20.79
C TYR A 49 -3.54 1.16 -20.56
N ARG A 50 -4.37 0.96 -21.60
CA ARG A 50 -5.57 0.09 -21.50
C ARG A 50 -5.19 -1.36 -21.27
N ILE A 51 -4.18 -1.84 -22.01
CA ILE A 51 -3.67 -3.22 -21.87
C ILE A 51 -3.06 -3.41 -20.46
N PHE A 52 -2.34 -2.40 -19.98
CA PHE A 52 -1.80 -2.41 -18.62
C PHE A 52 -2.90 -2.51 -17.54
N LEU A 53 -4.00 -1.79 -17.67
CA LEU A 53 -5.14 -1.90 -16.75
C LEU A 53 -5.78 -3.29 -16.80
N LEU A 54 -5.96 -3.85 -17.99
CA LEU A 54 -6.46 -5.21 -18.17
C LEU A 54 -5.52 -6.23 -17.51
N PHE A 55 -4.21 -6.08 -17.70
CA PHE A 55 -3.20 -6.91 -17.04
C PHE A 55 -3.34 -6.86 -15.51
N LEU A 56 -3.47 -5.68 -14.91
CA LEU A 56 -3.68 -5.55 -13.46
C LEU A 56 -4.99 -6.21 -13.00
N CYS A 57 -6.08 -6.02 -13.76
CA CYS A 57 -7.37 -6.60 -13.45
C CYS A 57 -7.31 -8.14 -13.47
N CYS A 58 -6.75 -8.73 -14.52
CA CYS A 58 -6.59 -10.18 -14.64
C CYS A 58 -5.72 -10.76 -13.51
N HIS A 59 -4.62 -10.07 -13.16
CA HIS A 59 -3.76 -10.51 -12.05
C HIS A 59 -4.47 -10.44 -10.69
N ALA A 60 -5.21 -9.36 -10.43
CA ALA A 60 -6.00 -9.23 -9.20
C ALA A 60 -7.03 -10.36 -9.08
N LEU A 61 -7.78 -10.64 -10.14
CA LEU A 61 -8.76 -11.73 -10.18
C LEU A 61 -8.10 -13.10 -9.99
N PHE A 62 -6.97 -13.35 -10.66
CA PHE A 62 -6.24 -14.61 -10.54
C PHE A 62 -5.73 -14.85 -9.11
N LEU A 63 -5.15 -13.83 -8.48
CA LEU A 63 -4.65 -13.93 -7.11
C LEU A 63 -5.79 -14.12 -6.10
N CYS A 64 -6.91 -13.43 -6.26
CA CYS A 64 -8.10 -13.61 -5.42
C CYS A 64 -8.66 -15.02 -5.59
N TYR A 65 -8.79 -15.51 -6.82
CA TYR A 65 -9.24 -16.88 -7.11
C TYR A 65 -8.32 -17.91 -6.47
N GLY A 66 -7.01 -17.78 -6.62
CA GLY A 66 -6.02 -18.65 -5.99
C GLY A 66 -6.14 -18.68 -4.47
N ALA A 67 -6.28 -17.51 -3.84
CA ALA A 67 -6.47 -17.41 -2.39
C ALA A 67 -7.75 -18.12 -1.93
N VAL A 68 -8.86 -17.98 -2.67
CA VAL A 68 -10.13 -18.68 -2.39
C VAL A 68 -9.96 -20.18 -2.52
N CYS A 69 -9.35 -20.67 -3.60
CA CYS A 69 -9.12 -22.11 -3.79
C CYS A 69 -8.25 -22.72 -2.68
N ILE A 70 -7.17 -22.07 -2.30
CA ILE A 70 -6.28 -22.53 -1.22
C ILE A 70 -7.04 -22.52 0.11
N SER A 71 -7.87 -21.51 0.37
CA SER A 71 -8.71 -21.45 1.57
C SER A 71 -9.70 -22.61 1.64
N PHE A 72 -10.31 -23.00 0.52
CA PHE A 72 -11.19 -24.17 0.47
C PHE A 72 -10.45 -25.49 0.70
N ILE A 73 -9.23 -25.63 0.15
CA ILE A 73 -8.41 -26.83 0.38
C ILE A 73 -8.04 -26.95 1.87
N LEU A 74 -7.60 -25.85 2.50
CA LEU A 74 -7.29 -25.85 3.93
C LEU A 74 -8.53 -26.11 4.80
N TYR A 75 -9.68 -25.57 4.40
CA TYR A 75 -10.95 -25.82 5.10
C TYR A 75 -11.39 -27.29 5.01
N ASP A 76 -11.31 -27.89 3.82
CA ASP A 76 -11.62 -29.31 3.61
C ASP A 76 -10.68 -30.22 4.42
N LEU A 77 -9.38 -29.88 4.45
CA LEU A 77 -8.41 -30.59 5.28
C LEU A 77 -8.76 -30.51 6.77
N ILE A 78 -9.14 -29.36 7.27
CA ILE A 78 -9.57 -29.19 8.68
C ILE A 78 -10.77 -30.10 8.98
N LEU A 79 -11.70 -30.23 8.05
CA LEU A 79 -12.89 -31.08 8.23
C LEU A 79 -12.55 -32.57 8.15
N ARG A 80 -11.74 -32.99 7.19
CA ARG A 80 -11.36 -34.41 7.00
C ARG A 80 -10.56 -34.95 8.16
N GLU A 81 -9.58 -34.17 8.63
CA GLU A 81 -8.71 -34.54 9.75
C GLU A 81 -9.36 -34.29 11.12
N ASP A 82 -10.61 -33.79 11.13
CA ASP A 82 -11.36 -33.41 12.34
C ASP A 82 -10.49 -32.63 13.37
N LEU A 83 -9.72 -31.66 12.87
CA LEU A 83 -8.70 -30.96 13.65
C LEU A 83 -9.27 -30.23 14.89
N PHE A 84 -10.57 -29.96 14.91
CA PHE A 84 -11.22 -29.36 16.07
C PHE A 84 -11.45 -30.37 17.22
N ASN A 85 -11.40 -31.67 16.95
CA ASN A 85 -11.51 -32.71 17.95
C ASN A 85 -10.21 -33.53 18.13
N ALA A 86 -9.15 -33.15 17.39
CA ALA A 86 -7.86 -33.83 17.41
C ALA A 86 -7.08 -33.57 18.72
N SER A 87 -6.20 -34.51 19.07
CA SER A 87 -5.24 -34.36 20.14
C SER A 87 -3.86 -34.02 19.56
N PHE A 88 -3.26 -32.96 20.04
CA PHE A 88 -1.94 -32.51 19.58
C PHE A 88 -0.89 -32.83 20.62
N TYR A 89 0.18 -33.51 20.18
CA TYR A 89 1.34 -33.80 20.99
C TYR A 89 2.42 -32.73 20.78
N ASP A 90 2.88 -32.10 21.84
CA ASP A 90 4.03 -31.20 21.79
C ASP A 90 5.31 -31.98 22.09
N PRO A 91 6.19 -32.21 21.09
CA PRO A 91 7.43 -33.01 21.28
C PRO A 91 8.44 -32.33 22.20
N ARG A 92 8.29 -31.05 22.52
CA ARG A 92 9.19 -30.30 23.41
C ARG A 92 8.80 -30.44 24.89
N THR A 93 7.54 -30.45 25.18
CA THR A 93 7.02 -30.52 26.57
C THR A 93 6.53 -31.90 26.95
N GLY A 94 6.33 -32.80 25.98
CA GLY A 94 5.73 -34.10 26.20
C GLY A 94 4.24 -34.08 26.54
N GLU A 95 3.60 -32.90 26.43
CA GLU A 95 2.22 -32.72 26.81
C GLU A 95 1.26 -33.03 25.64
N LEU A 96 0.16 -33.70 25.95
CA LEU A 96 -0.97 -33.93 25.07
C LEU A 96 -2.01 -32.81 25.26
N THR A 97 -2.18 -31.98 24.25
CA THR A 97 -3.17 -30.91 24.27
C THR A 97 -4.35 -31.29 23.37
N HIS A 98 -5.55 -31.38 23.93
CA HIS A 98 -6.77 -31.69 23.18
C HIS A 98 -7.40 -30.42 22.59
N SER A 99 -7.67 -30.45 21.30
CA SER A 99 -8.44 -29.41 20.60
C SER A 99 -9.96 -29.59 20.72
N SER A 100 -10.44 -30.67 21.40
CA SER A 100 -11.84 -30.98 21.46
C SER A 100 -12.68 -29.85 22.06
N ARG A 101 -13.81 -29.56 21.41
CA ARG A 101 -14.83 -28.62 21.93
C ARG A 101 -15.45 -29.10 23.24
N MET A 102 -15.20 -30.36 23.63
CA MET A 102 -15.70 -30.99 24.85
C MET A 102 -14.60 -31.78 25.51
N LEU A 103 -13.93 -31.20 26.52
CA LEU A 103 -13.15 -31.97 27.47
C LEU A 103 -14.13 -32.70 28.39
N ARG A 104 -14.24 -34.05 28.26
CA ARG A 104 -14.97 -34.89 29.21
C ARG A 104 -14.10 -35.01 30.47
N PHE A 105 -14.37 -34.18 31.47
CA PHE A 105 -13.74 -34.34 32.77
C PHE A 105 -14.44 -35.48 33.51
N GLU A 106 -13.77 -36.63 33.68
CA GLU A 106 -14.28 -37.87 34.18
C GLU A 106 -14.42 -37.87 35.71
N ARG A 107 -15.00 -36.90 36.31
CA ARG A 107 -15.49 -37.03 37.71
C ARG A 107 -16.43 -35.96 38.24
N ARG A 108 -17.04 -35.13 37.45
CA ARG A 108 -18.28 -34.41 37.88
C ARG A 108 -18.95 -33.78 36.68
N ARG A 109 -20.18 -33.97 36.50
CA ARG A 109 -21.17 -33.51 35.49
C ARG A 109 -21.06 -32.04 35.04
N HIS A 110 -19.89 -31.56 34.71
CA HIS A 110 -19.69 -30.22 34.16
C HIS A 110 -18.90 -30.32 32.84
N TRP A 111 -19.62 -30.13 31.73
CA TRP A 111 -19.06 -29.99 30.42
C TRP A 111 -18.36 -28.61 30.34
N GLN A 112 -17.07 -28.57 30.44
CA GLN A 112 -16.33 -27.35 30.15
C GLN A 112 -16.04 -27.27 28.64
N ARG A 113 -16.72 -26.35 28.00
CA ARG A 113 -16.48 -26.05 26.59
C ARG A 113 -15.09 -25.37 26.48
N CYS A 114 -14.16 -25.99 25.71
CA CYS A 114 -12.87 -25.37 25.41
C CYS A 114 -13.10 -23.96 24.83
N LYS A 115 -12.32 -22.97 25.30
CA LYS A 115 -12.42 -21.61 24.77
C LYS A 115 -12.11 -21.65 23.28
N PRO A 116 -12.98 -21.15 22.39
CA PRO A 116 -12.79 -21.23 20.93
C PRO A 116 -11.46 -20.64 20.47
N SER A 117 -10.92 -19.68 21.20
CA SER A 117 -9.61 -19.09 20.93
C SER A 117 -8.43 -20.04 21.08
N VAL A 118 -8.50 -21.01 21.99
CA VAL A 118 -7.44 -22.02 22.21
C VAL A 118 -7.48 -23.05 21.09
N CYS A 119 -8.67 -23.55 20.75
CA CYS A 119 -8.89 -24.47 19.64
C CYS A 119 -8.36 -23.89 18.31
N CYS A 120 -8.77 -22.67 17.96
CA CYS A 120 -8.31 -22.02 16.74
C CYS A 120 -6.77 -21.83 16.71
N ARG A 121 -6.16 -21.51 17.85
CA ARG A 121 -4.70 -21.35 17.93
C ARG A 121 -3.96 -22.67 17.69
N LEU A 122 -4.46 -23.77 18.21
CA LEU A 122 -3.86 -25.11 18.02
C LEU A 122 -3.98 -25.56 16.57
N VAL A 123 -5.18 -25.41 15.98
CA VAL A 123 -5.40 -25.71 14.56
C VAL A 123 -4.53 -24.85 13.66
N LEU A 124 -4.43 -23.56 13.93
CA LEU A 124 -3.55 -22.66 13.18
C LEU A 124 -2.08 -23.06 13.30
N ARG A 125 -1.62 -23.40 14.50
CA ARG A 125 -0.24 -23.87 14.73
C ARG A 125 0.02 -25.15 13.95
N TYR A 126 -0.91 -26.10 13.96
CA TYR A 126 -0.82 -27.34 13.17
C TYR A 126 -0.71 -27.04 11.67
N LEU A 127 -1.61 -26.25 11.12
CA LEU A 127 -1.59 -25.88 9.70
C LEU A 127 -0.29 -25.22 9.29
N VAL A 128 0.22 -24.26 10.07
CA VAL A 128 1.47 -23.56 9.76
C VAL A 128 2.70 -24.49 9.87
N THR A 129 2.66 -25.52 10.71
CA THR A 129 3.79 -26.45 10.89
C THR A 129 3.76 -27.61 9.90
N VAL A 130 2.58 -28.17 9.64
CA VAL A 130 2.40 -29.33 8.75
C VAL A 130 2.17 -28.88 7.32
N GLU A 131 1.19 -28.00 7.09
CA GLU A 131 0.81 -27.52 5.76
C GLU A 131 1.46 -26.16 5.44
N ARG A 132 2.74 -26.01 5.79
CA ARG A 132 3.48 -24.75 5.66
C ARG A 132 3.50 -24.17 4.25
N VAL A 133 3.50 -25.04 3.22
CA VAL A 133 3.52 -24.60 1.81
C VAL A 133 2.18 -23.96 1.43
N LEU A 134 1.06 -24.61 1.76
CA LEU A 134 -0.28 -24.09 1.48
C LEU A 134 -0.53 -22.79 2.27
N CYS A 135 -0.16 -22.74 3.54
CA CYS A 135 -0.26 -21.53 4.35
C CYS A 135 0.61 -20.39 3.81
N GLY A 136 1.83 -20.69 3.36
CA GLY A 136 2.72 -19.71 2.73
C GLY A 136 2.16 -19.19 1.41
N LEU A 137 1.64 -20.08 0.56
CA LEU A 137 0.98 -19.69 -0.69
C LEU A 137 -0.28 -18.84 -0.44
N LEU A 138 -1.09 -19.18 0.56
CA LEU A 138 -2.25 -18.38 0.92
C LEU A 138 -1.85 -16.98 1.38
N ALA A 139 -0.88 -16.89 2.29
CA ALA A 139 -0.40 -15.62 2.81
C ALA A 139 0.15 -14.73 1.68
N THR A 140 1.02 -15.28 0.81
CA THR A 140 1.58 -14.55 -0.33
C THR A 140 0.50 -14.13 -1.33
N SER A 141 -0.47 -15.00 -1.63
CA SER A 141 -1.59 -14.68 -2.53
C SER A 141 -2.44 -13.53 -1.98
N ILE A 142 -2.76 -13.52 -0.68
CA ILE A 142 -3.52 -12.44 -0.04
C ILE A 142 -2.75 -11.11 -0.09
N VAL A 143 -1.47 -11.13 0.26
CA VAL A 143 -0.63 -9.92 0.24
C VAL A 143 -0.55 -9.35 -1.18
N MET A 144 -0.23 -10.21 -2.16
CA MET A 144 -0.10 -9.77 -3.55
C MET A 144 -1.45 -9.32 -4.14
N ALA A 145 -2.56 -10.00 -3.82
CA ALA A 145 -3.89 -9.58 -4.22
C ALA A 145 -4.21 -8.18 -3.69
N THR A 146 -3.90 -7.91 -2.43
CA THR A 146 -4.14 -6.60 -1.80
C THR A 146 -3.30 -5.51 -2.49
N VAL A 147 -2.02 -5.77 -2.74
CA VAL A 147 -1.11 -4.81 -3.40
C VAL A 147 -1.57 -4.51 -4.83
N VAL A 148 -1.85 -5.56 -5.63
CA VAL A 148 -2.26 -5.39 -7.03
C VAL A 148 -3.63 -4.71 -7.15
N THR A 149 -4.58 -5.08 -6.28
CA THR A 149 -5.92 -4.46 -6.26
C THR A 149 -5.84 -2.99 -5.83
N GLY A 150 -5.04 -2.68 -4.81
CA GLY A 150 -4.79 -1.30 -4.39
C GLY A 150 -4.15 -0.46 -5.50
N PHE A 151 -3.21 -1.05 -6.24
CA PHE A 151 -2.57 -0.39 -7.37
C PHE A 151 -3.54 -0.16 -8.54
N LEU A 152 -4.38 -1.14 -8.85
CA LEU A 152 -5.47 -0.98 -9.82
C LEU A 152 -6.44 0.12 -9.41
N ALA A 153 -6.88 0.13 -8.14
CA ALA A 153 -7.77 1.16 -7.61
C ALA A 153 -7.17 2.56 -7.72
N TYR A 154 -5.86 2.69 -7.44
CA TYR A 154 -5.12 3.95 -7.63
C TYR A 154 -5.15 4.42 -9.09
N HIS A 155 -4.92 3.53 -10.06
CA HIS A 155 -5.00 3.89 -11.48
C HIS A 155 -6.41 4.27 -11.93
N LEU A 156 -7.45 3.57 -11.44
CA LEU A 156 -8.85 3.93 -11.70
C LEU A 156 -9.19 5.31 -11.13
N TRP A 157 -8.67 5.63 -9.96
CA TRP A 157 -8.79 6.97 -9.37
C TRP A 157 -8.09 8.05 -10.20
N LEU A 158 -6.87 7.78 -10.71
CA LEU A 158 -6.16 8.69 -11.61
C LEU A 158 -6.93 8.94 -12.92
N ILE A 159 -7.59 7.92 -13.46
CA ILE A 159 -8.46 8.07 -14.64
C ILE A 159 -9.60 9.04 -14.35
N LYS A 160 -10.28 8.93 -13.20
CA LYS A 160 -11.31 9.89 -12.77
C LYS A 160 -10.79 11.31 -12.68
N LEU A 161 -9.54 11.50 -12.30
CA LEU A 161 -8.89 12.81 -12.26
C LEU A 161 -8.39 13.29 -13.63
N GLY A 162 -8.43 12.47 -14.67
CA GLY A 162 -7.89 12.77 -15.99
C GLY A 162 -6.37 12.99 -16.02
N ARG A 163 -5.63 12.38 -15.08
CA ARG A 163 -4.19 12.57 -14.89
C ARG A 163 -3.44 11.25 -15.02
N THR A 164 -2.18 11.34 -15.48
CA THR A 164 -1.23 10.22 -15.39
C THR A 164 -0.52 10.23 -14.05
N THR A 165 0.09 9.12 -13.65
CA THR A 165 0.92 9.01 -12.44
C THR A 165 2.01 10.08 -12.43
N ASN A 166 2.72 10.26 -13.53
CA ASN A 166 3.77 11.28 -13.66
C ASN A 166 3.24 12.71 -13.48
N GLU A 167 2.03 13.00 -14.00
CA GLU A 167 1.39 14.31 -13.82
C GLU A 167 0.92 14.53 -12.39
N HIS A 168 0.40 13.49 -11.75
CA HIS A 168 -0.05 13.57 -10.37
C HIS A 168 1.11 13.88 -9.41
N TYR A 169 2.25 13.19 -9.55
CA TYR A 169 3.46 13.50 -8.77
C TYR A 169 3.98 14.91 -9.02
N LYS A 170 4.00 15.38 -10.26
CA LYS A 170 4.39 16.75 -10.58
C LYS A 170 3.44 17.77 -9.93
N TRP A 171 2.15 17.48 -9.92
CA TRP A 171 1.16 18.36 -9.31
C TRP A 171 1.33 18.44 -7.79
N ILE A 172 1.54 17.29 -7.10
CA ILE A 172 1.84 17.25 -5.66
C ILE A 172 3.10 18.08 -5.36
N PHE A 173 4.16 17.88 -6.12
CA PHE A 173 5.41 18.60 -5.95
C PHE A 173 5.24 20.11 -6.11
N LEU A 174 4.49 20.56 -7.11
CA LEU A 174 4.21 21.98 -7.33
C LEU A 174 3.37 22.56 -6.19
N LYS A 175 2.38 21.83 -5.69
CA LYS A 175 1.57 22.23 -4.54
C LYS A 175 2.44 22.39 -3.28
N GLN A 176 3.29 21.44 -3.00
CA GLN A 176 4.22 21.52 -1.86
C GLN A 176 5.19 22.70 -1.97
N ARG A 177 5.73 22.94 -3.17
CA ARG A 177 6.61 24.13 -3.40
C ARG A 177 5.87 25.44 -3.17
N LYS A 178 4.58 25.53 -3.59
CA LYS A 178 3.76 26.72 -3.36
C LYS A 178 3.55 26.95 -1.86
N THR A 179 3.08 25.93 -1.14
CA THR A 179 2.88 26.01 0.32
C THR A 179 4.17 26.39 1.06
N ARG A 180 5.30 25.80 0.66
CA ARG A 180 6.61 26.14 1.26
C ARG A 180 7.01 27.59 1.01
N LYS A 181 6.73 28.14 -0.18
CA LYS A 181 6.97 29.56 -0.48
C LYS A 181 6.07 30.46 0.37
N GLU A 182 4.78 30.14 0.45
CA GLU A 182 3.80 30.90 1.25
C GLU A 182 4.19 30.93 2.73
N ASN A 183 4.58 29.78 3.29
CA ASN A 183 5.03 29.70 4.68
C ASN A 183 6.31 30.53 4.92
N LYS A 184 7.28 30.49 3.97
CA LYS A 184 8.48 31.28 4.04
C LYS A 184 8.16 32.78 4.02
N THR A 185 7.26 33.22 3.15
CA THR A 185 6.82 34.64 3.08
C THR A 185 6.15 35.09 4.37
N ARG A 186 5.28 34.22 4.96
CA ARG A 186 4.64 34.51 6.26
C ARG A 186 5.65 34.65 7.41
N LEU A 187 6.66 33.79 7.46
CA LEU A 187 7.73 33.88 8.47
C LEU A 187 8.50 35.20 8.33
N PHE A 188 8.92 35.58 7.13
CA PHE A 188 9.60 36.84 6.91
C PHE A 188 8.75 38.05 7.25
N ALA A 189 7.44 38.03 6.92
CA ALA A 189 6.54 39.11 7.30
C ALA A 189 6.37 39.20 8.81
N GLY A 190 6.29 38.08 9.55
CA GLY A 190 6.26 38.04 11.00
C GLY A 190 7.52 38.57 11.66
N GLU A 191 8.70 38.18 11.15
CA GLU A 191 9.99 38.72 11.66
C GLU A 191 10.12 40.23 11.41
N THR A 192 9.65 40.73 10.26
CA THR A 192 9.65 42.16 9.95
C THR A 192 8.73 42.92 10.88
N PHE A 193 7.54 42.41 11.14
CA PHE A 193 6.57 42.98 12.08
C PHE A 193 7.16 43.06 13.51
N LEU A 194 7.77 41.98 14.01
CA LEU A 194 8.39 41.95 15.34
C LEU A 194 9.55 42.93 15.46
N LYS A 195 10.36 43.12 14.42
CA LYS A 195 11.44 44.13 14.40
C LYS A 195 10.89 45.56 14.44
N GLN A 196 9.79 45.85 13.77
CA GLN A 196 9.15 47.18 13.80
C GLN A 196 8.51 47.47 15.15
N THR A 197 7.85 46.50 15.79
CA THR A 197 7.23 46.66 17.12
C THR A 197 8.26 46.73 18.26
N GLY A 198 9.38 45.95 18.15
CA GLY A 198 10.47 45.96 19.12
C GLY A 198 11.29 47.28 19.12
N SER A 199 11.39 47.94 17.97
CA SER A 199 12.09 49.25 17.86
C SER A 199 11.30 50.42 18.45
N SER A 200 9.96 50.27 18.64
CA SER A 200 9.12 51.34 19.23
C SER A 200 9.10 51.35 20.74
N SER A 201 9.67 50.36 21.42
CA SER A 201 9.59 50.28 22.89
C SER A 201 10.84 50.79 23.64
N THR A 202 11.86 51.28 22.92
CA THR A 202 13.16 51.66 23.55
C THR A 202 13.35 53.16 23.77
N ASN A 203 12.33 54.03 23.57
CA ASN A 203 12.41 55.46 23.83
C ASN A 203 11.34 55.94 24.84
N ARG A 204 11.37 55.41 26.06
CA ARG A 204 10.81 56.11 27.25
C ARG A 204 11.93 56.24 28.26
N THR A 205 12.74 57.28 28.08
CA THR A 205 13.58 57.80 29.15
C THR A 205 12.71 58.53 30.15
N LEU A 206 12.54 57.95 31.31
CA LEU A 206 11.96 58.66 32.45
C LEU A 206 13.00 59.69 32.95
N VAL A 207 12.77 60.96 32.69
CA VAL A 207 13.42 62.05 33.38
C VAL A 207 12.72 62.16 34.75
N VAL A 208 13.45 61.84 35.82
CA VAL A 208 13.05 62.12 37.19
C VAL A 208 13.76 63.43 37.52
N ASP A 209 13.01 64.55 37.60
CA ASP A 209 13.46 65.80 38.21
C ASP A 209 13.39 65.65 39.72
N THR A 210 14.49 66.04 40.35
CA THR A 210 14.70 66.25 41.79
C THR A 210 14.07 67.53 42.30
#